data_1a415516712e519360e5c5a11a8ee447
#
_entry.id   1a415516712e519360e5c5a11a8ee447
#
_cell.length_a   1.000
_cell.length_b   1.000
_cell.length_c   1.000
_cell.angle_alpha   90.00
_cell.angle_beta   90.00
_cell.angle_gamma   90.00
#
_symmetry.space_group_name_H-M   'P 1'
#
loop_
_entity.id
_entity.type
_entity.pdbx_description
1 polymer ?
#
loop_
_entity_poly.entity_id
_entity_poly.type
_entity_poly.pdbx_seq_one_letter_code
_entity_poly.pdbx_strand_id
1 'polypeptide(L)'
;MRLLIGGSSTFHFHLKEFSDTLNKLGVESKLVFDADYSDGFPSRKIRNWFQTGKKFTKLIDEFKPDAIFIDRQRHFGIDALKANIPLFVLLRGHYWSEINWNKKTMYKSLPKRIALSQWDKLGKEIFNGATAILPICKYLEKITNKSVPGKSTNVFSEGVDASKWYQVKGMNLKHPCIGLLQRANWWGKTSEMLVLKNVLEKMSNTHFYWAGDGPLREQVLSELDQYDNFHWLGNLQYPDKVREYLSEIDVYALITGMDLASLTLKEAQLMKKPVVATNVGGNQEMMIDGKTGFLVQQGNHEQLIDKLSLLLEDKELAKKMGEQGRKFIEETFNWELVTKKFIKIAESYLK
;
A
#
# COMPACT_ATOMS: atom_id res chain seq x y z
N MET A 1 -18.18 -21.47 -0.93
CA MET A 1 -17.37 -20.77 -1.97
C MET A 1 -15.92 -21.21 -1.87
N ARG A 2 -15.34 -21.54 -3.02
CA ARG A 2 -13.93 -21.90 -3.17
C ARG A 2 -13.24 -20.76 -3.92
N LEU A 3 -12.29 -20.09 -3.29
CA LEU A 3 -11.61 -18.90 -3.83
C LEU A 3 -10.14 -19.21 -4.14
N LEU A 4 -9.76 -19.08 -5.40
CA LEU A 4 -8.37 -19.13 -5.80
C LEU A 4 -7.77 -17.73 -5.75
N ILE A 5 -6.66 -17.55 -5.01
CA ILE A 5 -5.98 -16.28 -4.85
C ILE A 5 -4.64 -16.32 -5.58
N GLY A 6 -4.48 -15.47 -6.60
CA GLY A 6 -3.22 -15.28 -7.32
C GLY A 6 -2.51 -14.01 -6.86
N GLY A 7 -1.24 -14.12 -6.46
CA GLY A 7 -0.47 -12.97 -6.02
C GLY A 7 1.01 -13.08 -6.21
N SER A 8 1.70 -11.94 -6.10
CA SER A 8 3.16 -11.89 -6.17
C SER A 8 3.82 -12.20 -4.84
N SER A 9 5.10 -12.60 -4.87
CA SER A 9 5.91 -12.81 -3.66
C SER A 9 6.04 -11.54 -2.80
N THR A 10 5.98 -10.37 -3.39
CA THR A 10 6.18 -9.08 -2.69
C THR A 10 5.10 -8.78 -1.64
N PHE A 11 3.86 -9.19 -1.89
CA PHE A 11 2.72 -8.94 -1.00
C PHE A 11 2.12 -10.23 -0.44
N HIS A 12 2.88 -11.32 -0.51
CA HIS A 12 2.40 -12.64 -0.12
C HIS A 12 1.90 -12.70 1.33
N PHE A 13 2.55 -12.00 2.25
CA PHE A 13 2.15 -12.04 3.66
C PHE A 13 0.75 -11.46 3.90
N HIS A 14 0.36 -10.36 3.22
CA HIS A 14 -1.00 -9.82 3.31
C HIS A 14 -2.04 -10.74 2.68
N LEU A 15 -1.71 -11.32 1.52
CA LEU A 15 -2.60 -12.27 0.86
C LEU A 15 -2.75 -13.56 1.67
N LYS A 16 -1.70 -13.94 2.42
CA LYS A 16 -1.76 -15.08 3.34
C LYS A 16 -2.68 -14.78 4.51
N GLU A 17 -2.58 -13.62 5.15
CA GLU A 17 -3.50 -13.21 6.23
C GLU A 17 -4.96 -13.17 5.75
N PHE A 18 -5.18 -12.66 4.53
CA PHE A 18 -6.50 -12.69 3.90
C PHE A 18 -7.00 -14.12 3.67
N SER A 19 -6.18 -15.00 3.07
CA SER A 19 -6.52 -16.41 2.84
C SER A 19 -6.79 -17.16 4.14
N ASP A 20 -5.93 -16.98 5.16
CA ASP A 20 -6.10 -17.60 6.48
C ASP A 20 -7.42 -17.15 7.14
N THR A 21 -7.79 -15.87 6.98
CA THR A 21 -9.04 -15.33 7.51
C THR A 21 -10.27 -15.85 6.74
N LEU A 22 -10.19 -15.97 5.42
CA LEU A 22 -11.23 -16.62 4.61
C LEU A 22 -11.51 -18.04 5.09
N ASN A 23 -10.46 -18.83 5.29
CA ASN A 23 -10.58 -20.21 5.76
C ASN A 23 -11.21 -20.28 7.17
N LYS A 24 -10.84 -19.36 8.08
CA LYS A 24 -11.50 -19.24 9.40
C LYS A 24 -12.98 -18.88 9.31
N LEU A 25 -13.38 -18.16 8.28
CA LEU A 25 -14.76 -17.75 8.03
C LEU A 25 -15.55 -18.75 7.17
N GLY A 26 -15.01 -19.95 6.90
CA GLY A 26 -15.69 -21.02 6.18
C GLY A 26 -15.62 -20.93 4.65
N VAL A 27 -14.77 -20.07 4.11
CA VAL A 27 -14.49 -20.00 2.67
C VAL A 27 -13.21 -20.78 2.37
N GLU A 28 -13.31 -21.86 1.60
CA GLU A 28 -12.13 -22.61 1.16
C GLU A 28 -11.29 -21.75 0.23
N SER A 29 -10.10 -21.35 0.67
CA SER A 29 -9.21 -20.52 -0.14
C SER A 29 -7.86 -21.17 -0.38
N LYS A 30 -7.32 -20.98 -1.61
CA LYS A 30 -5.99 -21.44 -2.01
C LYS A 30 -5.18 -20.26 -2.54
N LEU A 31 -4.09 -19.93 -1.85
CA LEU A 31 -3.15 -18.88 -2.27
C LEU A 31 -2.03 -19.49 -3.08
N VAL A 32 -1.74 -18.90 -4.25
CA VAL A 32 -0.66 -19.32 -5.14
C VAL A 32 0.18 -18.13 -5.60
N PHE A 33 1.45 -18.39 -5.95
CA PHE A 33 2.24 -17.42 -6.71
C PHE A 33 1.80 -17.43 -8.17
N ASP A 34 1.23 -16.33 -8.62
CA ASP A 34 0.66 -16.17 -9.96
C ASP A 34 1.65 -16.56 -11.07
N ALA A 35 2.91 -16.11 -10.99
CA ALA A 35 3.94 -16.36 -11.97
C ALA A 35 4.39 -17.85 -12.10
N ASP A 36 4.06 -18.69 -11.13
CA ASP A 36 4.38 -20.13 -11.21
C ASP A 36 3.40 -20.89 -12.12
N TYR A 37 2.20 -20.35 -12.28
CA TYR A 37 1.10 -20.96 -13.04
C TYR A 37 0.81 -20.25 -14.36
N SER A 38 0.98 -18.94 -14.40
CA SER A 38 0.68 -18.11 -15.56
C SER A 38 1.64 -16.92 -15.63
N ASP A 39 2.43 -16.88 -16.69
CA ASP A 39 3.31 -15.76 -17.02
C ASP A 39 3.41 -15.65 -18.53
N GLY A 40 3.91 -14.57 -19.07
CA GLY A 40 3.99 -14.34 -20.50
C GLY A 40 4.77 -13.07 -20.85
N PHE A 41 4.78 -12.69 -22.11
CA PHE A 41 5.36 -11.41 -22.51
C PHE A 41 4.45 -10.24 -22.08
N PRO A 42 5.00 -9.18 -21.49
CA PRO A 42 6.39 -8.99 -21.09
C PRO A 42 6.70 -9.56 -19.69
N SER A 43 7.66 -10.46 -19.62
CA SER A 43 8.21 -11.00 -18.37
C SER A 43 9.72 -10.80 -18.34
N ARG A 44 10.29 -10.68 -17.14
CA ARG A 44 11.75 -10.61 -16.97
C ARG A 44 12.46 -11.89 -17.39
N LYS A 45 11.75 -13.02 -17.36
CA LYS A 45 12.28 -14.35 -17.75
C LYS A 45 11.81 -14.66 -19.18
N ILE A 46 12.70 -14.60 -20.16
CA ILE A 46 12.37 -14.85 -21.58
C ILE A 46 11.70 -16.22 -21.79
N ARG A 47 12.12 -17.25 -21.04
CA ARG A 47 11.48 -18.58 -21.08
C ARG A 47 9.98 -18.55 -20.78
N ASN A 48 9.51 -17.57 -20.02
CA ASN A 48 8.11 -17.46 -19.64
C ASN A 48 7.25 -16.82 -20.74
N TRP A 49 7.86 -16.20 -21.76
CA TRP A 49 7.12 -15.60 -22.88
C TRP A 49 6.32 -16.61 -23.70
N PHE A 50 6.70 -17.87 -23.62
CA PHE A 50 6.10 -18.97 -24.38
C PHE A 50 5.28 -19.94 -23.49
N GLN A 51 4.83 -19.49 -22.34
CA GLN A 51 4.00 -20.31 -21.46
C GLN A 51 2.65 -20.60 -22.12
N THR A 52 2.17 -21.83 -21.99
CA THR A 52 0.99 -22.34 -22.69
C THR A 52 -0.27 -22.37 -21.83
N GLY A 53 -0.25 -21.83 -20.61
CA GLY A 53 -1.38 -21.89 -19.66
C GLY A 53 -1.69 -23.30 -19.09
N LYS A 54 -0.98 -24.36 -19.51
CA LYS A 54 -1.26 -25.74 -19.03
C LYS A 54 -1.23 -25.90 -17.52
N LYS A 55 -0.30 -25.21 -16.85
CA LYS A 55 -0.22 -25.24 -15.38
C LYS A 55 -1.44 -24.60 -14.73
N PHE A 56 -1.92 -23.51 -15.32
CA PHE A 56 -3.12 -22.82 -14.86
C PHE A 56 -4.35 -23.71 -15.03
N THR A 57 -4.53 -24.33 -16.21
CA THR A 57 -5.64 -25.27 -16.46
C THR A 57 -5.64 -26.41 -15.44
N LYS A 58 -4.47 -27.04 -15.22
CA LYS A 58 -4.34 -28.10 -14.21
C LYS A 58 -4.74 -27.62 -12.81
N LEU A 59 -4.32 -26.42 -12.40
CA LEU A 59 -4.68 -25.80 -11.12
C LEU A 59 -6.21 -25.63 -10.98
N ILE A 60 -6.85 -25.14 -12.04
CA ILE A 60 -8.32 -24.96 -12.08
C ILE A 60 -9.05 -26.30 -11.99
N ASP A 61 -8.59 -27.31 -12.76
CA ASP A 61 -9.21 -28.67 -12.76
C ASP A 61 -9.09 -29.34 -11.39
N GLU A 62 -7.97 -29.17 -10.71
CA GLU A 62 -7.74 -29.73 -9.37
C GLU A 62 -8.51 -28.99 -8.28
N PHE A 63 -8.48 -27.66 -8.29
CA PHE A 63 -9.06 -26.85 -7.21
C PHE A 63 -10.53 -26.52 -7.45
N LYS A 64 -10.99 -26.42 -8.70
CA LYS A 64 -12.38 -26.09 -9.11
C LYS A 64 -12.91 -24.85 -8.38
N PRO A 65 -12.29 -23.67 -8.55
CA PRO A 65 -12.69 -22.45 -7.85
C PRO A 65 -14.02 -21.92 -8.37
N ASP A 66 -14.87 -21.42 -7.47
CA ASP A 66 -16.06 -20.65 -7.83
C ASP A 66 -15.72 -19.24 -8.29
N ALA A 67 -14.60 -18.70 -7.81
CA ALA A 67 -14.09 -17.39 -8.17
C ALA A 67 -12.54 -17.30 -8.04
N ILE A 68 -11.98 -16.32 -8.72
CA ILE A 68 -10.56 -16.00 -8.67
C ILE A 68 -10.38 -14.57 -8.17
N PHE A 69 -9.48 -14.39 -7.19
CA PHE A 69 -9.03 -13.09 -6.71
C PHE A 69 -7.57 -12.89 -7.13
N ILE A 70 -7.23 -11.79 -7.76
CA ILE A 70 -5.84 -11.48 -8.13
C ILE A 70 -5.36 -10.18 -7.51
N ASP A 71 -4.10 -10.19 -7.07
CA ASP A 71 -3.39 -9.00 -6.64
C ASP A 71 -2.76 -8.32 -7.86
N ARG A 72 -3.38 -7.25 -8.33
CA ARG A 72 -3.06 -6.51 -9.54
C ARG A 72 -3.35 -7.28 -10.84
N GLN A 73 -3.37 -6.54 -11.94
CA GLN A 73 -3.57 -7.05 -13.30
C GLN A 73 -2.28 -7.73 -13.82
N ARG A 74 -2.31 -9.03 -13.96
CA ARG A 74 -1.20 -9.88 -14.43
C ARG A 74 -1.71 -10.99 -15.35
N HIS A 75 -0.80 -11.73 -16.00
CA HIS A 75 -1.14 -12.83 -16.92
C HIS A 75 -2.11 -13.84 -16.31
N PHE A 76 -1.99 -14.13 -15.02
CA PHE A 76 -2.92 -15.00 -14.30
C PHE A 76 -4.38 -14.55 -14.45
N GLY A 77 -4.62 -13.24 -14.47
CA GLY A 77 -5.95 -12.69 -14.74
C GLY A 77 -6.45 -12.95 -16.16
N ILE A 78 -5.57 -12.91 -17.16
CA ILE A 78 -5.92 -13.26 -18.55
C ILE A 78 -6.36 -14.73 -18.67
N ASP A 79 -5.63 -15.64 -18.01
CA ASP A 79 -5.99 -17.05 -18.04
C ASP A 79 -7.27 -17.34 -17.25
N ALA A 80 -7.52 -16.58 -16.16
CA ALA A 80 -8.79 -16.61 -15.45
C ALA A 80 -9.97 -16.19 -16.34
N LEU A 81 -9.81 -15.11 -17.12
CA LEU A 81 -10.83 -14.67 -18.07
C LEU A 81 -11.11 -15.72 -19.14
N LYS A 82 -10.06 -16.37 -19.69
CA LYS A 82 -10.20 -17.44 -20.69
C LYS A 82 -10.93 -18.66 -20.12
N ALA A 83 -10.75 -18.94 -18.83
CA ALA A 83 -11.43 -20.03 -18.13
C ALA A 83 -12.89 -19.69 -17.80
N ASN A 84 -13.34 -18.47 -18.06
CA ASN A 84 -14.70 -17.98 -17.78
C ASN A 84 -15.11 -18.13 -16.31
N ILE A 85 -14.14 -17.92 -15.39
CA ILE A 85 -14.34 -17.95 -13.95
C ILE A 85 -14.48 -16.51 -13.43
N PRO A 86 -15.44 -16.19 -12.57
CA PRO A 86 -15.60 -14.87 -11.97
C PRO A 86 -14.28 -14.33 -11.41
N LEU A 87 -13.86 -13.14 -11.87
CA LEU A 87 -12.56 -12.57 -11.57
C LEU A 87 -12.69 -11.27 -10.76
N PHE A 88 -12.11 -11.24 -9.57
CA PHE A 88 -11.98 -10.07 -8.71
C PHE A 88 -10.54 -9.55 -8.77
N VAL A 89 -10.37 -8.28 -9.13
CA VAL A 89 -9.04 -7.67 -9.33
C VAL A 89 -8.76 -6.65 -8.25
N LEU A 90 -7.87 -6.96 -7.32
CA LEU A 90 -7.40 -6.00 -6.32
C LEU A 90 -6.51 -4.94 -6.99
N LEU A 91 -6.91 -3.68 -6.86
CA LEU A 91 -6.17 -2.53 -7.37
C LEU A 91 -5.51 -1.77 -6.21
N ARG A 92 -4.19 -1.98 -6.03
CA ARG A 92 -3.38 -1.39 -4.95
C ARG A 92 -2.72 -0.07 -5.31
N GLY A 93 -2.53 0.20 -6.61
CA GLY A 93 -1.77 1.35 -7.09
C GLY A 93 -2.60 2.23 -8.01
N HIS A 94 -2.17 3.47 -8.18
CA HIS A 94 -2.75 4.36 -9.17
C HIS A 94 -2.23 3.99 -10.57
N TYR A 95 -2.73 2.87 -11.09
CA TYR A 95 -2.28 2.23 -12.34
C TYR A 95 -2.04 3.23 -13.49
N TRP A 96 -3.00 4.10 -13.75
CA TRP A 96 -2.93 5.06 -14.88
C TRP A 96 -1.81 6.08 -14.71
N SER A 97 -1.58 6.58 -13.48
CA SER A 97 -0.45 7.46 -13.19
C SER A 97 0.87 6.72 -13.23
N GLU A 98 0.93 5.48 -12.75
CA GLU A 98 2.12 4.62 -12.82
C GLU A 98 2.52 4.36 -14.28
N ILE A 99 1.58 4.04 -15.17
CA ILE A 99 1.83 3.86 -16.60
C ILE A 99 2.36 5.15 -17.24
N ASN A 100 1.71 6.29 -16.98
CA ASN A 100 2.12 7.57 -17.52
C ASN A 100 3.51 7.99 -17.07
N TRP A 101 3.81 7.81 -15.78
CA TRP A 101 5.11 8.11 -15.21
C TRP A 101 6.21 7.19 -15.78
N ASN A 102 5.96 5.89 -15.83
CA ASN A 102 6.87 4.91 -16.42
C ASN A 102 7.21 5.25 -17.87
N LYS A 103 6.22 5.67 -18.65
CA LYS A 103 6.41 6.10 -20.04
C LYS A 103 7.36 7.30 -20.16
N LYS A 104 7.28 8.24 -19.21
CA LYS A 104 8.10 9.47 -19.20
C LYS A 104 9.52 9.26 -18.65
N THR A 105 9.71 8.28 -17.77
CA THR A 105 10.95 8.16 -16.97
C THR A 105 11.74 6.87 -17.25
N MET A 106 11.17 5.71 -16.97
CA MET A 106 11.91 4.43 -16.97
C MET A 106 11.85 3.68 -18.30
N TYR A 107 10.77 3.84 -19.08
CA TYR A 107 10.53 3.09 -20.32
C TYR A 107 10.78 3.93 -21.58
N LYS A 108 12.00 4.49 -21.68
CA LYS A 108 12.37 5.39 -22.79
C LYS A 108 12.84 4.65 -24.05
N SER A 109 13.55 3.50 -23.93
CA SER A 109 14.02 2.72 -25.07
C SER A 109 12.89 1.96 -25.77
N LEU A 110 13.03 1.70 -27.07
CA LEU A 110 12.01 1.04 -27.89
C LEU A 110 11.53 -0.32 -27.30
N PRO A 111 12.41 -1.25 -26.88
CA PRO A 111 11.97 -2.51 -26.27
C PRO A 111 11.16 -2.30 -24.98
N LYS A 112 11.58 -1.36 -24.15
CA LYS A 112 10.85 -1.03 -22.90
C LYS A 112 9.49 -0.42 -23.21
N ARG A 113 9.38 0.46 -24.22
CA ARG A 113 8.09 1.03 -24.66
C ARG A 113 7.12 -0.03 -25.15
N ILE A 114 7.61 -1.02 -25.91
CA ILE A 114 6.81 -2.16 -26.35
C ILE A 114 6.32 -2.95 -25.14
N ALA A 115 7.20 -3.28 -24.21
CA ALA A 115 6.84 -3.99 -22.97
C ALA A 115 5.77 -3.24 -22.17
N LEU A 116 5.92 -1.92 -21.99
CA LEU A 116 4.95 -1.09 -21.28
C LEU A 116 3.59 -1.05 -21.99
N SER A 117 3.60 -0.95 -23.34
CA SER A 117 2.37 -0.98 -24.15
C SER A 117 1.63 -2.32 -23.99
N GLN A 118 2.36 -3.43 -23.95
CA GLN A 118 1.75 -4.74 -23.72
C GLN A 118 1.19 -4.88 -22.28
N TRP A 119 1.90 -4.36 -21.27
CA TRP A 119 1.36 -4.28 -19.91
C TRP A 119 0.09 -3.44 -19.83
N ASP A 120 0.04 -2.31 -20.53
CA ASP A 120 -1.16 -1.46 -20.56
C ASP A 120 -2.32 -2.16 -21.28
N LYS A 121 -2.06 -2.85 -22.39
CA LYS A 121 -3.06 -3.66 -23.10
C LYS A 121 -3.62 -4.77 -22.20
N LEU A 122 -2.74 -5.54 -21.56
CA LEU A 122 -3.11 -6.62 -20.64
C LEU A 122 -3.93 -6.09 -19.46
N GLY A 123 -3.51 -4.97 -18.87
CA GLY A 123 -4.24 -4.35 -17.77
C GLY A 123 -5.65 -3.93 -18.17
N LYS A 124 -5.82 -3.30 -19.34
CA LYS A 124 -7.13 -2.91 -19.88
C LYS A 124 -8.02 -4.11 -20.15
N GLU A 125 -7.47 -5.18 -20.72
CA GLU A 125 -8.21 -6.42 -20.98
C GLU A 125 -8.74 -7.03 -19.66
N ILE A 126 -7.88 -7.10 -18.64
CA ILE A 126 -8.27 -7.62 -17.33
C ILE A 126 -9.32 -6.74 -16.67
N PHE A 127 -9.15 -5.41 -16.65
CA PHE A 127 -10.14 -4.52 -16.05
C PHE A 127 -11.50 -4.59 -16.75
N ASN A 128 -11.51 -4.68 -18.08
CA ASN A 128 -12.75 -4.79 -18.84
C ASN A 128 -13.43 -6.15 -18.65
N GLY A 129 -12.65 -7.23 -18.58
CA GLY A 129 -13.18 -8.59 -18.39
C GLY A 129 -13.48 -8.98 -16.95
N ALA A 130 -12.92 -8.29 -15.95
CA ALA A 130 -13.15 -8.61 -14.55
C ALA A 130 -14.63 -8.57 -14.17
N THR A 131 -15.05 -9.42 -13.24
CA THR A 131 -16.37 -9.37 -12.61
C THR A 131 -16.51 -8.09 -11.80
N ALA A 132 -15.51 -7.79 -10.97
CA ALA A 132 -15.40 -6.50 -10.28
C ALA A 132 -13.93 -6.11 -10.08
N ILE A 133 -13.67 -4.80 -10.07
CA ILE A 133 -12.40 -4.22 -9.64
C ILE A 133 -12.54 -3.83 -8.17
N LEU A 134 -11.52 -4.11 -7.39
CA LEU A 134 -11.49 -3.88 -5.94
C LEU A 134 -10.41 -2.84 -5.58
N PRO A 135 -10.68 -1.53 -5.73
CA PRO A 135 -9.75 -0.49 -5.31
C PRO A 135 -9.56 -0.51 -3.79
N ILE A 136 -8.32 -0.24 -3.32
CA ILE A 136 -8.00 -0.31 -1.87
C ILE A 136 -8.56 0.87 -1.05
N CYS A 137 -9.07 1.92 -1.67
CA CYS A 137 -9.68 3.06 -1.01
C CYS A 137 -10.70 3.76 -1.93
N LYS A 138 -11.58 4.57 -1.36
CA LYS A 138 -12.60 5.35 -2.09
C LYS A 138 -11.98 6.35 -3.07
N TYR A 139 -10.84 6.95 -2.71
CA TYR A 139 -10.12 7.83 -3.63
C TYR A 139 -9.76 7.09 -4.93
N LEU A 140 -9.19 5.89 -4.82
CA LEU A 140 -8.84 5.08 -5.99
C LEU A 140 -10.09 4.55 -6.72
N GLU A 141 -11.17 4.27 -6.02
CA GLU A 141 -12.45 3.88 -6.62
C GLU A 141 -13.00 4.98 -7.54
N LYS A 142 -12.98 6.25 -7.11
CA LYS A 142 -13.39 7.39 -7.96
C LYS A 142 -12.57 7.47 -9.25
N ILE A 143 -11.27 7.24 -9.15
CA ILE A 143 -10.36 7.22 -10.31
C ILE A 143 -10.67 6.03 -11.20
N THR A 144 -10.91 4.86 -10.63
CA THR A 144 -11.24 3.63 -11.36
C THR A 144 -12.53 3.79 -12.14
N ASN A 145 -13.58 4.31 -11.53
CA ASN A 145 -14.88 4.55 -12.18
C ASN A 145 -14.78 5.53 -13.35
N LYS A 146 -13.90 6.54 -13.24
CA LYS A 146 -13.61 7.47 -14.35
C LYS A 146 -12.82 6.80 -15.47
N SER A 147 -11.91 5.88 -15.13
CA SER A 147 -10.97 5.29 -16.08
C SER A 147 -11.51 4.03 -16.78
N VAL A 148 -12.45 3.33 -16.14
CA VAL A 148 -13.13 2.13 -16.65
C VAL A 148 -14.65 2.29 -16.43
N PRO A 149 -15.31 3.18 -17.18
CA PRO A 149 -16.74 3.47 -16.99
C PRO A 149 -17.60 2.21 -17.15
N GLY A 150 -18.62 2.08 -16.31
CA GLY A 150 -19.57 0.96 -16.35
C GLY A 150 -19.06 -0.35 -15.74
N LYS A 151 -17.80 -0.41 -15.30
CA LYS A 151 -17.27 -1.57 -14.56
C LYS A 151 -17.68 -1.53 -13.09
N SER A 152 -18.13 -2.66 -12.57
CA SER A 152 -18.42 -2.80 -11.14
C SER A 152 -17.18 -2.59 -10.29
N THR A 153 -17.27 -1.71 -9.30
CA THR A 153 -16.20 -1.46 -8.32
C THR A 153 -16.72 -1.59 -6.91
N ASN A 154 -15.89 -2.09 -6.01
CA ASN A 154 -16.17 -2.16 -4.59
C ASN A 154 -14.87 -1.95 -3.82
N VAL A 155 -14.86 -1.05 -2.86
CA VAL A 155 -13.66 -0.80 -2.06
C VAL A 155 -13.31 -2.03 -1.23
N PHE A 156 -12.09 -2.53 -1.42
CA PHE A 156 -11.48 -3.57 -0.60
C PHE A 156 -10.27 -2.97 0.13
N SER A 157 -10.53 -2.40 1.29
CA SER A 157 -9.46 -1.91 2.17
C SER A 157 -8.71 -3.10 2.76
N GLU A 158 -7.39 -3.11 2.62
CA GLU A 158 -6.59 -4.20 3.19
C GLU A 158 -6.63 -4.18 4.71
N GLY A 159 -6.77 -5.37 5.28
CA GLY A 159 -6.73 -5.57 6.72
C GLY A 159 -5.31 -5.46 7.29
N VAL A 160 -5.24 -5.31 8.60
CA VAL A 160 -4.02 -5.42 9.39
C VAL A 160 -4.29 -6.31 10.61
N ASP A 161 -3.26 -7.04 11.04
CA ASP A 161 -3.30 -7.83 12.25
C ASP A 161 -2.74 -7.00 13.42
N ALA A 162 -3.64 -6.42 14.21
CA ALA A 162 -3.28 -5.56 15.33
C ALA A 162 -2.46 -6.28 16.41
N SER A 163 -2.57 -7.61 16.52
CA SER A 163 -1.82 -8.40 17.49
C SER A 163 -0.31 -8.40 17.25
N LYS A 164 0.11 -8.10 16.02
CA LYS A 164 1.52 -7.99 15.64
C LYS A 164 2.16 -6.66 16.03
N TRP A 165 1.35 -5.66 16.45
CA TRP A 165 1.79 -4.29 16.75
C TRP A 165 1.64 -3.98 18.23
N TYR A 166 2.71 -4.16 18.98
CA TYR A 166 2.83 -3.96 20.43
C TYR A 166 4.16 -3.30 20.78
N GLN A 167 4.19 -2.60 21.90
CA GLN A 167 5.39 -1.91 22.37
C GLN A 167 6.50 -2.91 22.68
N VAL A 168 7.69 -2.60 22.18
CA VAL A 168 8.94 -3.33 22.44
C VAL A 168 10.01 -2.33 22.88
N LYS A 169 11.19 -2.81 23.25
CA LYS A 169 12.34 -1.92 23.47
C LYS A 169 12.62 -1.16 22.17
N GLY A 170 12.61 0.17 22.27
CA GLY A 170 12.87 1.05 21.13
C GLY A 170 14.32 1.05 20.67
N MET A 171 14.56 1.71 19.55
CA MET A 171 15.89 2.05 19.08
C MET A 171 16.47 3.15 19.95
N ASN A 172 17.81 3.26 19.99
CA ASN A 172 18.45 4.36 20.72
C ASN A 172 18.53 5.60 19.80
N LEU A 173 17.47 6.39 19.73
CA LEU A 173 17.37 7.62 18.96
C LEU A 173 17.50 8.85 19.86
N LYS A 174 17.93 9.98 19.30
CA LYS A 174 17.92 11.27 20.02
C LYS A 174 16.52 11.88 19.98
N HIS A 175 16.07 12.43 21.10
CA HIS A 175 14.77 13.07 21.27
C HIS A 175 14.89 14.59 21.47
N PRO A 176 13.80 15.37 21.15
CA PRO A 176 12.54 14.89 20.57
C PRO A 176 12.73 14.42 19.13
N CYS A 177 11.97 13.41 18.70
CA CYS A 177 12.17 12.85 17.37
C CYS A 177 10.88 12.54 16.59
N ILE A 178 10.96 12.75 15.29
CA ILE A 178 9.92 12.51 14.30
C ILE A 178 10.35 11.35 13.41
N GLY A 179 9.47 10.36 13.26
CA GLY A 179 9.72 9.21 12.41
C GLY A 179 9.06 9.33 11.05
N LEU A 180 9.83 9.04 10.00
CA LEU A 180 9.39 8.93 8.61
C LEU A 180 9.62 7.50 8.16
N LEU A 181 8.57 6.77 7.77
CA LEU A 181 8.69 5.38 7.31
C LEU A 181 8.05 5.25 5.93
N GLN A 182 8.83 5.46 4.87
CA GLN A 182 8.35 5.45 3.49
C GLN A 182 9.44 5.17 2.47
N ARG A 183 9.05 4.55 1.35
CA ARG A 183 9.96 4.22 0.24
C ARG A 183 10.07 5.37 -0.76
N ALA A 184 11.26 5.56 -1.31
CA ALA A 184 11.58 6.55 -2.35
C ALA A 184 11.52 5.92 -3.76
N ASN A 185 10.36 5.42 -4.18
CA ASN A 185 10.20 4.64 -5.42
C ASN A 185 9.64 5.44 -6.60
N TRP A 186 8.90 6.49 -6.35
CA TRP A 186 8.20 7.28 -7.35
C TRP A 186 8.26 8.76 -7.00
N TRP A 187 8.70 9.59 -7.95
CA TRP A 187 8.96 11.01 -7.68
C TRP A 187 7.71 11.77 -7.25
N GLY A 188 6.56 11.51 -7.87
CA GLY A 188 5.29 12.13 -7.46
C GLY A 188 4.88 11.86 -6.02
N LYS A 189 5.42 10.79 -5.40
CA LYS A 189 5.26 10.50 -3.97
C LYS A 189 6.39 11.11 -3.15
N THR A 190 7.62 10.91 -3.60
CA THR A 190 8.86 11.17 -2.84
C THR A 190 9.22 12.65 -2.78
N SER A 191 8.92 13.43 -3.83
CA SER A 191 9.27 14.86 -3.91
C SER A 191 8.68 15.70 -2.78
N GLU A 192 7.57 15.27 -2.18
CA GLU A 192 6.97 15.97 -1.05
C GLU A 192 7.88 15.96 0.19
N MET A 193 8.78 14.98 0.33
CA MET A 193 9.77 14.99 1.42
C MET A 193 10.66 16.23 1.41
N LEU A 194 10.82 16.90 0.27
CA LEU A 194 11.65 18.11 0.18
C LEU A 194 11.04 19.32 0.92
N VAL A 195 9.75 19.26 1.30
CA VAL A 195 9.16 20.26 2.19
C VAL A 195 9.85 20.29 3.56
N LEU A 196 10.50 19.17 3.93
CA LEU A 196 11.27 19.07 5.17
C LEU A 196 12.45 20.03 5.25
N LYS A 197 12.98 20.58 4.16
CA LYS A 197 14.04 21.60 4.22
C LYS A 197 13.68 22.72 5.19
N ASN A 198 12.55 23.38 4.96
CA ASN A 198 12.08 24.47 5.81
C ASN A 198 11.73 24.00 7.23
N VAL A 199 11.27 22.77 7.37
CA VAL A 199 10.91 22.17 8.67
C VAL A 199 12.17 21.92 9.50
N LEU A 200 13.21 21.34 8.90
CA LEU A 200 14.48 21.04 9.55
C LEU A 200 15.19 22.31 10.03
N GLU A 201 15.16 23.38 9.24
CA GLU A 201 15.71 24.69 9.62
C GLU A 201 14.97 25.29 10.84
N LYS A 202 13.63 25.24 10.83
CA LYS A 202 12.81 25.83 11.90
C LYS A 202 12.78 24.97 13.16
N MET A 203 12.86 23.66 13.04
CA MET A 203 12.83 22.69 14.13
C MET A 203 14.22 22.11 14.42
N SER A 204 15.23 22.95 14.50
CA SER A 204 16.67 22.57 14.62
C SER A 204 16.99 21.69 15.84
N ASN A 205 16.18 21.75 16.91
CA ASN A 205 16.32 20.92 18.11
C ASN A 205 15.51 19.62 18.07
N THR A 206 14.85 19.31 16.95
CA THR A 206 14.06 18.08 16.75
C THR A 206 14.75 17.21 15.72
N HIS A 207 14.94 15.93 16.03
CA HIS A 207 15.57 14.97 15.14
C HIS A 207 14.54 14.28 14.23
N PHE A 208 14.85 14.19 12.94
CA PHE A 208 14.01 13.52 11.94
C PHE A 208 14.71 12.26 11.45
N TYR A 209 14.07 11.12 11.63
CA TYR A 209 14.63 9.83 11.24
C TYR A 209 13.84 9.25 10.06
N TRP A 210 14.50 9.12 8.93
CA TRP A 210 13.90 8.47 7.75
C TRP A 210 14.32 7.00 7.66
N ALA A 211 13.36 6.10 7.84
CA ALA A 211 13.49 4.68 7.55
C ALA A 211 12.85 4.38 6.20
N GLY A 212 13.65 3.90 5.26
CA GLY A 212 13.23 3.60 3.90
C GLY A 212 14.37 3.70 2.90
N ASP A 213 14.12 3.23 1.69
CA ASP A 213 15.07 3.23 0.59
C ASP A 213 14.31 3.23 -0.74
N GLY A 214 15.02 3.31 -1.85
CA GLY A 214 14.47 3.24 -3.18
C GLY A 214 15.35 3.92 -4.23
N PRO A 215 15.00 3.81 -5.51
CA PRO A 215 15.82 4.37 -6.61
C PRO A 215 15.93 5.90 -6.59
N LEU A 216 15.10 6.58 -5.79
CA LEU A 216 15.12 8.04 -5.63
C LEU A 216 15.75 8.49 -4.30
N ARG A 217 16.37 7.57 -3.54
CA ARG A 217 17.03 7.87 -2.27
C ARG A 217 18.04 9.01 -2.40
N GLU A 218 18.96 8.90 -3.37
CA GLU A 218 20.03 9.89 -3.57
C GLU A 218 19.47 11.29 -3.84
N GLN A 219 18.32 11.39 -4.52
CA GLN A 219 17.67 12.68 -4.77
C GLN A 219 17.09 13.32 -3.51
N VAL A 220 16.73 12.50 -2.52
CA VAL A 220 16.28 12.99 -1.21
C VAL A 220 17.48 13.37 -0.35
N LEU A 221 18.48 12.48 -0.26
CA LEU A 221 19.67 12.70 0.58
C LEU A 221 20.49 13.89 0.10
N SER A 222 20.66 14.12 -1.21
CA SER A 222 21.35 15.29 -1.73
C SER A 222 20.77 16.63 -1.26
N GLU A 223 19.52 16.63 -0.82
CA GLU A 223 18.81 17.83 -0.37
C GLU A 223 18.63 17.91 1.15
N LEU A 224 18.54 16.76 1.84
CA LEU A 224 18.21 16.72 3.27
C LEU A 224 19.39 16.30 4.17
N ASP A 225 20.39 15.59 3.67
CA ASP A 225 21.51 15.08 4.47
C ASP A 225 22.47 16.17 4.97
N GLN A 226 22.34 17.40 4.45
CA GLN A 226 23.07 18.56 4.92
C GLN A 226 22.60 19.12 6.28
N TYR A 227 21.44 18.66 6.77
CA TYR A 227 20.87 19.11 8.04
C TYR A 227 21.27 18.14 9.16
N ASP A 228 21.95 18.63 10.20
CA ASP A 228 22.44 17.80 11.33
C ASP A 228 21.33 17.06 12.09
N ASN A 229 20.10 17.51 11.98
CA ASN A 229 18.93 16.94 12.62
C ASN A 229 18.13 16.00 11.69
N PHE A 230 18.60 15.72 10.47
CA PHE A 230 18.04 14.71 9.58
C PHE A 230 18.92 13.45 9.58
N HIS A 231 18.30 12.27 9.74
CA HIS A 231 19.02 11.01 9.85
C HIS A 231 18.37 9.95 8.95
N TRP A 232 19.12 9.39 8.02
CA TRP A 232 18.69 8.27 7.22
C TRP A 232 19.10 6.94 7.85
N LEU A 233 18.14 6.04 8.08
CA LEU A 233 18.33 4.72 8.71
C LEU A 233 18.39 3.55 7.71
N GLY A 234 18.16 3.81 6.43
CA GLY A 234 18.02 2.73 5.44
C GLY A 234 16.73 1.92 5.58
N ASN A 235 16.71 0.73 4.99
CA ASN A 235 15.60 -0.19 5.12
C ASN A 235 15.64 -0.91 6.48
N LEU A 236 14.51 -0.92 7.17
CA LEU A 236 14.34 -1.70 8.40
C LEU A 236 13.79 -3.09 8.08
N GLN A 237 14.30 -4.11 8.79
CA GLN A 237 13.78 -5.47 8.69
C GLN A 237 12.34 -5.53 9.24
N TYR A 238 11.43 -5.94 8.39
CA TYR A 238 10.01 -6.05 8.74
C TYR A 238 9.69 -7.43 9.36
N PRO A 239 8.85 -7.52 10.38
CA PRO A 239 8.22 -6.40 11.11
C PRO A 239 9.02 -5.92 12.33
N ASP A 240 10.03 -6.66 12.80
CA ASP A 240 10.64 -6.49 14.12
C ASP A 240 11.35 -5.14 14.27
N LYS A 241 12.22 -4.78 13.32
CA LYS A 241 12.92 -3.48 13.36
C LYS A 241 11.98 -2.30 13.12
N VAL A 242 10.89 -2.50 12.39
CA VAL A 242 9.84 -1.47 12.26
C VAL A 242 9.12 -1.25 13.59
N ARG A 243 8.85 -2.30 14.36
CA ARG A 243 8.28 -2.16 15.72
C ARG A 243 9.21 -1.44 16.68
N GLU A 244 10.52 -1.81 16.71
CA GLU A 244 11.53 -1.13 17.52
C GLU A 244 11.56 0.37 17.18
N TYR A 245 11.59 0.69 15.89
CA TYR A 245 11.57 2.06 15.40
C TYR A 245 10.29 2.82 15.80
N LEU A 246 9.13 2.24 15.53
CA LEU A 246 7.85 2.84 15.90
C LEU A 246 7.64 2.88 17.42
N SER A 247 8.27 2.01 18.19
CA SER A 247 8.25 2.10 19.66
C SER A 247 9.01 3.33 20.16
N GLU A 248 10.11 3.70 19.49
CA GLU A 248 11.00 4.79 19.93
C GLU A 248 10.47 6.18 19.57
N ILE A 249 10.07 6.42 18.32
CA ILE A 249 9.73 7.78 17.85
C ILE A 249 8.61 8.43 18.68
N ASP A 250 8.66 9.77 18.80
CA ASP A 250 7.62 10.54 19.51
C ASP A 250 6.39 10.78 18.62
N VAL A 251 6.58 11.16 17.37
CA VAL A 251 5.53 11.45 16.37
C VAL A 251 5.86 10.74 15.07
N TYR A 252 4.87 10.15 14.43
CA TYR A 252 5.01 9.60 13.08
C TYR A 252 4.54 10.63 12.04
N ALA A 253 5.37 10.88 11.02
CA ALA A 253 5.02 11.76 9.91
C ALA A 253 5.03 11.01 8.57
N LEU A 254 3.92 11.07 7.83
CA LEU A 254 3.82 10.58 6.45
C LEU A 254 3.82 11.75 5.48
N ILE A 255 4.99 12.13 4.99
CA ILE A 255 5.18 13.29 4.10
C ILE A 255 5.29 12.80 2.66
N THR A 256 4.17 12.84 1.95
CA THR A 256 4.05 12.20 0.63
C THR A 256 3.19 13.01 -0.32
N GLY A 257 3.57 13.08 -1.60
CA GLY A 257 2.77 13.74 -2.65
C GLY A 257 1.62 12.86 -3.17
N MET A 258 1.61 11.58 -2.85
CA MET A 258 0.56 10.62 -3.21
C MET A 258 0.64 9.39 -2.30
N ASP A 259 -0.48 9.01 -1.72
CA ASP A 259 -0.65 7.68 -1.11
C ASP A 259 -2.11 7.22 -1.28
N LEU A 260 -2.36 5.94 -1.12
CA LEU A 260 -3.70 5.38 -1.33
C LEU A 260 -4.26 4.77 -0.04
N ALA A 261 -3.56 3.80 0.54
CA ALA A 261 -3.93 3.16 1.79
C ALA A 261 -2.65 2.79 2.54
N SER A 262 -1.94 3.80 3.04
CA SER A 262 -0.62 3.64 3.64
C SER A 262 -0.63 2.62 4.77
N LEU A 263 0.12 1.53 4.57
CA LEU A 263 0.30 0.50 5.59
C LEU A 263 1.05 1.06 6.79
N THR A 264 2.12 1.83 6.55
CA THR A 264 2.95 2.40 7.62
C THR A 264 2.19 3.41 8.49
N LEU A 265 1.19 4.12 7.92
CA LEU A 265 0.30 4.98 8.69
C LEU A 265 -0.63 4.17 9.62
N LYS A 266 -1.13 3.01 9.14
CA LYS A 266 -1.91 2.08 9.98
C LYS A 266 -1.04 1.48 11.09
N GLU A 267 0.18 1.07 10.76
CA GLU A 267 1.15 0.48 11.69
C GLU A 267 1.53 1.47 12.80
N ALA A 268 1.82 2.73 12.44
CA ALA A 268 2.12 3.78 13.41
C ALA A 268 0.94 4.02 14.38
N GLN A 269 -0.29 4.06 13.86
CA GLN A 269 -1.49 4.19 14.71
C GLN A 269 -1.70 2.95 15.59
N LEU A 270 -1.45 1.73 15.10
CA LEU A 270 -1.48 0.51 15.93
C LEU A 270 -0.43 0.53 17.05
N MET A 271 0.71 1.17 16.82
CA MET A 271 1.73 1.43 17.85
C MET A 271 1.40 2.62 18.75
N LYS A 272 0.17 3.16 18.66
CA LYS A 272 -0.33 4.31 19.42
C LYS A 272 0.51 5.58 19.23
N LYS A 273 1.13 5.73 18.05
CA LYS A 273 1.84 6.97 17.75
C LYS A 273 0.87 8.04 17.29
N PRO A 274 1.01 9.29 17.79
CA PRO A 274 0.33 10.42 17.17
C PRO A 274 0.87 10.58 15.75
N VAL A 275 0.00 10.88 14.78
CA VAL A 275 0.39 10.90 13.38
C VAL A 275 0.09 12.26 12.73
N VAL A 276 1.01 12.69 11.85
CA VAL A 276 0.79 13.81 10.93
C VAL A 276 0.98 13.29 9.52
N ALA A 277 0.00 13.51 8.63
CA ALA A 277 0.10 13.02 7.25
C ALA A 277 -0.29 14.10 6.25
N THR A 278 0.33 14.11 5.08
CA THR A 278 -0.07 14.96 3.97
C THR A 278 -1.49 14.59 3.52
N ASN A 279 -2.35 15.57 3.35
CA ASN A 279 -3.74 15.42 2.92
C ASN A 279 -3.83 15.13 1.41
N VAL A 280 -3.41 13.94 1.00
CA VAL A 280 -3.40 13.50 -0.40
C VAL A 280 -3.97 12.10 -0.54
N GLY A 281 -4.55 11.84 -1.71
CA GLY A 281 -5.00 10.51 -2.08
C GLY A 281 -5.98 9.90 -1.08
N GLY A 282 -5.66 8.72 -0.57
CA GLY A 282 -6.47 7.99 0.40
C GLY A 282 -6.10 8.22 1.88
N ASN A 283 -5.15 9.10 2.20
CA ASN A 283 -4.73 9.34 3.58
C ASN A 283 -5.88 9.77 4.50
N GLN A 284 -6.83 10.57 3.97
CA GLN A 284 -8.07 10.97 4.70
C GLN A 284 -8.96 9.77 5.09
N GLU A 285 -8.77 8.62 4.46
CA GLU A 285 -9.55 7.42 4.79
C GLU A 285 -8.86 6.54 5.84
N MET A 286 -7.57 6.83 6.08
CA MET A 286 -6.71 6.06 7.00
C MET A 286 -6.63 6.69 8.39
N MET A 287 -7.25 7.85 8.60
CA MET A 287 -7.24 8.56 9.88
C MET A 287 -8.44 9.52 9.98
N ILE A 288 -8.71 10.01 11.16
CA ILE A 288 -9.72 11.04 11.44
C ILE A 288 -8.98 12.30 11.86
N ASP A 289 -9.00 13.33 10.98
CA ASP A 289 -8.32 14.61 11.22
C ASP A 289 -8.76 15.27 12.53
N GLY A 290 -7.81 15.79 13.30
CA GLY A 290 -8.02 16.39 14.62
C GLY A 290 -8.37 15.37 15.74
N LYS A 291 -8.55 14.09 15.41
CA LYS A 291 -8.92 13.06 16.38
C LYS A 291 -7.88 11.95 16.53
N THR A 292 -7.44 11.35 15.44
CA THR A 292 -6.43 10.27 15.45
C THR A 292 -5.06 10.75 15.00
N GLY A 293 -4.94 12.03 14.67
CA GLY A 293 -3.77 12.71 14.14
C GLY A 293 -4.18 13.95 13.35
N PHE A 294 -3.25 14.53 12.60
CA PHE A 294 -3.50 15.72 11.79
C PHE A 294 -3.19 15.49 10.30
N LEU A 295 -4.07 16.03 9.44
CA LEU A 295 -3.84 16.14 8.01
C LEU A 295 -3.32 17.55 7.70
N VAL A 296 -2.23 17.62 6.94
CA VAL A 296 -1.62 18.89 6.51
C VAL A 296 -1.67 19.04 4.99
N GLN A 297 -1.82 20.25 4.49
CA GLN A 297 -1.83 20.48 3.06
C GLN A 297 -0.47 20.17 2.43
N GLN A 298 -0.50 19.61 1.24
CA GLN A 298 0.71 19.33 0.45
C GLN A 298 1.52 20.62 0.23
N GLY A 299 2.83 20.56 0.45
CA GLY A 299 3.76 21.69 0.32
C GLY A 299 3.69 22.71 1.47
N ASN A 300 2.78 22.58 2.42
CA ASN A 300 2.60 23.54 3.50
C ASN A 300 3.48 23.20 4.71
N HIS A 301 4.75 23.65 4.68
CA HIS A 301 5.70 23.43 5.76
C HIS A 301 5.31 24.13 7.08
N GLU A 302 4.62 25.28 7.03
CA GLU A 302 4.19 25.98 8.24
C GLU A 302 3.15 25.16 9.00
N GLN A 303 2.13 24.67 8.32
CA GLN A 303 1.13 23.79 8.92
C GLN A 303 1.75 22.49 9.45
N LEU A 304 2.76 21.97 8.75
CA LEU A 304 3.49 20.78 9.20
C LEU A 304 4.24 21.05 10.49
N ILE A 305 4.98 22.16 10.58
CA ILE A 305 5.69 22.60 11.79
C ILE A 305 4.71 22.76 12.96
N ASP A 306 3.60 23.49 12.75
CA ASP A 306 2.60 23.73 13.79
C ASP A 306 2.06 22.42 14.39
N LYS A 307 1.71 21.45 13.53
CA LYS A 307 1.15 20.18 14.01
C LYS A 307 2.17 19.26 14.65
N LEU A 308 3.41 19.24 14.14
CA LEU A 308 4.51 18.49 14.74
C LEU A 308 4.89 19.07 16.10
N SER A 309 5.04 20.40 16.21
CA SER A 309 5.34 21.09 17.47
C SER A 309 4.26 20.85 18.51
N LEU A 310 2.99 21.02 18.13
CA LEU A 310 1.85 20.76 19.01
C LEU A 310 1.89 19.35 19.62
N LEU A 311 2.18 18.32 18.81
CA LEU A 311 2.22 16.93 19.30
C LEU A 311 3.48 16.63 20.13
N LEU A 312 4.57 17.36 19.91
CA LEU A 312 5.77 17.22 20.74
C LEU A 312 5.62 17.92 22.10
N GLU A 313 4.91 19.04 22.15
CA GLU A 313 4.70 19.85 23.35
C GLU A 313 3.55 19.32 24.23
N ASP A 314 2.40 19.00 23.63
CA ASP A 314 1.22 18.46 24.33
C ASP A 314 1.22 16.94 24.35
N LYS A 315 1.89 16.37 25.36
CA LYS A 315 2.01 14.91 25.53
C LYS A 315 0.66 14.22 25.80
N GLU A 316 -0.28 14.89 26.44
CA GLU A 316 -1.61 14.35 26.73
C GLU A 316 -2.44 14.26 25.44
N LEU A 317 -2.41 15.29 24.61
CA LEU A 317 -3.04 15.28 23.28
C LEU A 317 -2.41 14.17 22.42
N ALA A 318 -1.08 14.10 22.36
CA ALA A 318 -0.34 13.10 21.58
C ALA A 318 -0.73 11.67 21.99
N LYS A 319 -0.75 11.38 23.28
CA LYS A 319 -1.18 10.09 23.85
C LYS A 319 -2.64 9.78 23.49
N LYS A 320 -3.55 10.72 23.69
CA LYS A 320 -4.98 10.57 23.37
C LYS A 320 -5.19 10.27 21.88
N MET A 321 -4.50 11.00 20.99
CA MET A 321 -4.57 10.77 19.55
C MET A 321 -4.03 9.39 19.16
N GLY A 322 -2.91 8.98 19.73
CA GLY A 322 -2.34 7.65 19.51
C GLY A 322 -3.28 6.51 19.93
N GLU A 323 -3.93 6.62 21.10
CA GLU A 323 -4.92 5.65 21.58
C GLU A 323 -6.16 5.59 20.66
N GLN A 324 -6.66 6.74 20.24
CA GLN A 324 -7.79 6.83 19.32
C GLN A 324 -7.42 6.31 17.93
N GLY A 325 -6.18 6.55 17.47
CA GLY A 325 -5.65 6.01 16.23
C GLY A 325 -5.65 4.50 16.22
N ARG A 326 -5.11 3.88 17.28
CA ARG A 326 -5.14 2.42 17.41
C ARG A 326 -6.55 1.86 17.37
N LYS A 327 -7.47 2.42 18.16
CA LYS A 327 -8.86 2.01 18.20
C LYS A 327 -9.52 2.10 16.81
N PHE A 328 -9.30 3.21 16.10
CA PHE A 328 -9.82 3.44 14.76
C PHE A 328 -9.35 2.36 13.77
N ILE A 329 -8.06 2.02 13.78
CA ILE A 329 -7.51 0.99 12.88
C ILE A 329 -8.06 -0.40 13.23
N GLU A 330 -8.11 -0.76 14.52
CA GLU A 330 -8.65 -2.05 14.98
C GLU A 330 -10.14 -2.22 14.60
N GLU A 331 -10.93 -1.15 14.69
CA GLU A 331 -12.36 -1.18 14.36
C GLU A 331 -12.66 -1.10 12.86
N THR A 332 -11.75 -0.55 12.06
CA THR A 332 -12.02 -0.25 10.64
C THR A 332 -11.31 -1.22 9.68
N PHE A 333 -10.08 -1.62 10.01
CA PHE A 333 -9.17 -2.33 9.10
C PHE A 333 -8.74 -3.71 9.61
N ASN A 334 -9.44 -4.33 10.57
CA ASN A 334 -9.11 -5.70 10.94
C ASN A 334 -9.49 -6.70 9.82
N TRP A 335 -8.71 -7.75 9.69
CA TRP A 335 -8.88 -8.73 8.62
C TRP A 335 -10.25 -9.41 8.64
N GLU A 336 -10.81 -9.69 9.82
CA GLU A 336 -12.12 -10.35 9.90
C GLU A 336 -13.24 -9.49 9.29
N LEU A 337 -13.26 -8.18 9.64
CA LEU A 337 -14.24 -7.23 9.11
C LEU A 337 -14.09 -7.06 7.60
N VAL A 338 -12.85 -6.87 7.13
CA VAL A 338 -12.55 -6.66 5.71
C VAL A 338 -12.91 -7.91 4.90
N THR A 339 -12.58 -9.09 5.42
CA THR A 339 -12.88 -10.37 4.76
C THR A 339 -14.38 -10.65 4.72
N LYS A 340 -15.12 -10.38 5.80
CA LYS A 340 -16.60 -10.49 5.81
C LYS A 340 -17.24 -9.57 4.76
N LYS A 341 -16.73 -8.35 4.59
CA LYS A 341 -17.20 -7.44 3.52
C LYS A 341 -16.92 -8.01 2.14
N PHE A 342 -15.72 -8.54 1.91
CA PHE A 342 -15.37 -9.17 0.64
C PHE A 342 -16.25 -10.38 0.33
N ILE A 343 -16.51 -11.27 1.30
CA ILE A 343 -17.37 -12.44 1.11
C ILE A 343 -18.76 -11.99 0.61
N LYS A 344 -19.37 -10.99 1.25
CA LYS A 344 -20.67 -10.43 0.83
C LYS A 344 -20.62 -9.88 -0.61
N ILE A 345 -19.53 -9.18 -0.97
CA ILE A 345 -19.33 -8.69 -2.33
C ILE A 345 -19.24 -9.87 -3.30
N ALA A 346 -18.38 -10.85 -3.04
CA ALA A 346 -18.20 -12.00 -3.92
C ALA A 346 -19.51 -12.79 -4.10
N GLU A 347 -20.24 -13.08 -3.03
CA GLU A 347 -21.52 -13.79 -3.08
C GLU A 347 -22.59 -13.05 -3.88
N SER A 348 -22.56 -11.73 -3.95
CA SER A 348 -23.51 -10.96 -4.74
C SER A 348 -23.33 -11.12 -6.26
N TYR A 349 -22.13 -11.56 -6.69
CA TYR A 349 -21.81 -11.82 -8.09
C TYR A 349 -21.84 -13.31 -8.47
N LEU A 350 -21.91 -14.21 -7.49
CA LEU A 350 -21.90 -15.66 -7.72
C LEU A 350 -23.31 -16.27 -7.70
N LYS A 351 -24.33 -15.45 -7.43
CA LYS A 351 -25.74 -15.80 -7.54
C LYS A 351 -26.18 -15.64 -8.98
#